data_8fe32424726d498d9d00c9413127aea5
#
_entry.id   8fe32424726d498d9d00c9413127aea5
#
_cell.length_a   1.000
_cell.length_b   1.000
_cell.length_c   1.000
_cell.angle_alpha   90.00
_cell.angle_beta   90.00
_cell.angle_gamma   90.00
#
_symmetry.space_group_name_H-M   'P 1'
#
loop_
_entity.id
_entity.type
_entity.pdbx_description
1 polymer ?
#
loop_
_entity_poly.entity_id
_entity_poly.type
_entity_poly.pdbx_seq_one_letter_code
_entity_poly.pdbx_strand_id
1 'polypeptide(L)'
;SKRVLALVPARSGSKGIPGKNKKLINNIPLLAYPIIAAGKSKYIDKIIFSSDDQEMCDIAQSYGAEVPFLRPIEFATDDSVRADTILHALNYVHANFKEKFDILIFLEPTSPLTNENDIDTALEFFFTHKCQSLVSIMESPTHHPEYAVELDNFTKKIKPFLRKNFSDLPMNRQALKPVYFFVVELLVF
;
A
#
# COMPACT_ATOMS: atom_id res chain seq x y z
N SER A 1 17.49 -18.10 -7.98
CA SER A 1 16.25 -17.30 -8.01
C SER A 1 16.44 -16.07 -7.12
N LYS A 2 15.82 -14.96 -7.47
CA LYS A 2 15.77 -13.77 -6.60
C LYS A 2 14.88 -14.08 -5.41
N ARG A 3 15.28 -13.64 -4.22
CA ARG A 3 14.52 -13.82 -2.98
C ARG A 3 13.63 -12.61 -2.71
N VAL A 4 12.39 -12.86 -2.37
CA VAL A 4 11.35 -11.84 -2.20
C VAL A 4 10.90 -11.76 -0.74
N LEU A 5 11.00 -10.56 -0.17
CA LEU A 5 10.48 -10.22 1.15
C LEU A 5 9.17 -9.46 1.01
N ALA A 6 8.09 -9.94 1.64
CA ALA A 6 6.87 -9.16 1.82
C ALA A 6 6.93 -8.38 3.14
N LEU A 7 6.67 -7.08 3.08
CA LEU A 7 6.51 -6.22 4.25
C LEU A 7 5.06 -5.75 4.36
N VAL A 8 4.41 -6.11 5.46
CA VAL A 8 3.04 -5.71 5.79
C VAL A 8 3.08 -4.74 6.97
N PRO A 9 2.84 -3.44 6.77
CA PRO A 9 2.82 -2.47 7.86
C PRO A 9 1.41 -2.25 8.41
N ALA A 10 1.30 -2.12 9.71
CA ALA A 10 0.10 -1.62 10.37
C ALA A 10 0.49 -0.81 11.60
N ARG A 11 -0.08 0.40 11.75
CA ARG A 11 0.12 1.21 12.96
C ARG A 11 -1.13 1.21 13.83
N SER A 12 -0.96 1.43 15.13
CA SER A 12 -2.06 1.51 16.10
C SER A 12 -2.97 2.72 15.87
N GLY A 13 -2.38 3.87 15.52
CA GLY A 13 -3.05 5.16 15.38
C GLY A 13 -3.80 5.31 14.05
N SER A 14 -5.01 4.75 13.92
CA SER A 14 -5.88 4.98 12.75
C SER A 14 -6.89 6.09 13.03
N LYS A 15 -6.74 7.29 12.41
CA LYS A 15 -7.63 8.44 12.60
C LYS A 15 -9.02 8.26 12.01
N GLY A 16 -9.12 7.70 10.81
CA GLY A 16 -10.41 7.57 10.11
C GLY A 16 -11.35 6.52 10.75
N ILE A 17 -10.82 5.36 11.08
CA ILE A 17 -11.54 4.27 11.74
C ILE A 17 -10.67 3.76 12.87
N PRO A 18 -11.03 4.04 14.16
CA PRO A 18 -10.25 3.56 15.30
C PRO A 18 -10.10 2.04 15.29
N GLY A 19 -8.87 1.57 15.50
CA GLY A 19 -8.55 0.14 15.52
C GLY A 19 -8.81 -0.59 14.20
N LYS A 20 -8.81 0.12 13.07
CA LYS A 20 -9.14 -0.40 11.74
C LYS A 20 -8.48 -1.74 11.43
N ASN A 21 -7.20 -1.86 11.69
CA ASN A 21 -6.42 -3.03 11.32
C ASN A 21 -6.82 -4.32 12.08
N LYS A 22 -7.44 -4.18 13.26
CA LYS A 22 -7.97 -5.30 14.06
C LYS A 22 -9.44 -5.62 13.77
N LYS A 23 -10.15 -4.75 13.01
CA LYS A 23 -11.56 -5.01 12.68
C LYS A 23 -11.70 -6.21 11.76
N LEU A 24 -12.76 -6.97 12.01
CA LEU A 24 -13.04 -8.19 11.26
C LEU A 24 -13.83 -7.88 9.98
N ILE A 25 -13.38 -8.47 8.88
CA ILE A 25 -14.13 -8.62 7.64
C ILE A 25 -14.26 -10.13 7.42
N ASN A 26 -15.49 -10.67 7.36
CA ASN A 26 -15.74 -12.09 7.27
C ASN A 26 -14.96 -12.92 8.33
N ASN A 27 -14.96 -12.46 9.58
CA ASN A 27 -14.27 -13.07 10.72
C ASN A 27 -12.73 -13.10 10.62
N ILE A 28 -12.13 -12.38 9.70
CA ILE A 28 -10.68 -12.25 9.54
C ILE A 28 -10.28 -10.80 9.84
N PRO A 29 -9.28 -10.55 10.71
CA PRO A 29 -8.77 -9.20 10.96
C PRO A 29 -8.23 -8.56 9.69
N LEU A 30 -8.50 -7.27 9.49
CA LEU A 30 -8.07 -6.55 8.28
C LEU A 30 -6.57 -6.71 8.01
N LEU A 31 -5.72 -6.66 9.06
CA LEU A 31 -4.28 -6.82 8.93
C LEU A 31 -3.85 -8.21 8.40
N ALA A 32 -4.70 -9.21 8.53
CA ALA A 32 -4.37 -10.58 8.13
C ALA A 32 -4.55 -10.84 6.62
N TYR A 33 -5.36 -10.05 5.92
CA TYR A 33 -5.62 -10.25 4.49
C TYR A 33 -4.34 -10.24 3.63
N PRO A 34 -3.47 -9.21 3.71
CA PRO A 34 -2.22 -9.23 2.94
C PRO A 34 -1.26 -10.33 3.39
N ILE A 35 -1.28 -10.75 4.65
CA ILE A 35 -0.46 -11.85 5.15
C ILE A 35 -0.91 -13.16 4.52
N ILE A 36 -2.22 -13.41 4.48
CA ILE A 36 -2.82 -14.61 3.86
C ILE A 36 -2.51 -14.64 2.35
N ALA A 37 -2.68 -13.51 1.66
CA ALA A 37 -2.37 -13.40 0.24
C ALA A 37 -0.89 -13.66 -0.04
N ALA A 38 0.00 -13.02 0.74
CA ALA A 38 1.43 -13.23 0.63
C ALA A 38 1.86 -14.68 0.90
N GLY A 39 1.24 -15.32 1.91
CA GLY A 39 1.53 -16.72 2.26
C GLY A 39 1.10 -17.74 1.21
N LYS A 40 0.21 -17.37 0.29
CA LYS A 40 -0.24 -18.20 -0.84
C LYS A 40 0.53 -17.90 -2.14
N SER A 41 1.25 -16.81 -2.20
CA SER A 41 2.07 -16.45 -3.37
C SER A 41 3.20 -17.45 -3.56
N LYS A 42 3.45 -17.85 -4.81
CA LYS A 42 4.54 -18.75 -5.17
C LYS A 42 5.92 -18.10 -5.21
N TYR A 43 6.00 -16.79 -5.05
CA TYR A 43 7.24 -16.03 -5.17
C TYR A 43 7.75 -15.44 -3.86
N ILE A 44 6.90 -15.34 -2.83
CA ILE A 44 7.29 -14.74 -1.56
C ILE A 44 8.00 -15.78 -0.69
N ASP A 45 9.24 -15.46 -0.32
CA ASP A 45 10.06 -16.32 0.54
C ASP A 45 9.83 -16.05 2.03
N LYS A 46 9.49 -14.81 2.40
CA LYS A 46 9.34 -14.40 3.79
C LYS A 46 8.34 -13.25 3.92
N ILE A 47 7.56 -13.25 4.99
CA ILE A 47 6.60 -12.20 5.32
C ILE A 47 7.00 -11.60 6.65
N ILE A 48 7.26 -10.28 6.67
CA ILE A 48 7.50 -9.51 7.89
C ILE A 48 6.31 -8.58 8.12
N PHE A 49 5.80 -8.61 9.34
CA PHE A 49 4.81 -7.65 9.80
C PHE A 49 5.50 -6.59 10.68
N SER A 50 5.19 -5.31 10.41
CA SER A 50 5.78 -4.18 11.12
C SER A 50 4.68 -3.36 11.80
N SER A 51 4.66 -3.34 13.13
CA SER A 51 3.69 -2.60 13.94
C SER A 51 4.31 -2.08 15.24
N ASP A 52 3.70 -1.01 15.77
CA ASP A 52 3.93 -0.45 17.10
C ASP A 52 2.98 -1.03 18.17
N ASP A 53 2.09 -1.94 17.80
CA ASP A 53 1.05 -2.54 18.66
C ASP A 53 1.31 -4.04 18.81
N GLN A 54 1.57 -4.48 20.06
CA GLN A 54 1.89 -5.88 20.36
C GLN A 54 0.73 -6.82 20.02
N GLU A 55 -0.52 -6.41 20.27
CA GLU A 55 -1.70 -7.24 19.94
C GLU A 55 -1.79 -7.50 18.42
N MET A 56 -1.53 -6.47 17.60
CA MET A 56 -1.45 -6.64 16.14
C MET A 56 -0.30 -7.57 15.72
N CYS A 57 0.83 -7.49 16.42
CA CYS A 57 1.96 -8.38 16.19
C CYS A 57 1.60 -9.85 16.47
N ASP A 58 0.93 -10.10 17.59
CA ASP A 58 0.48 -11.44 17.98
C ASP A 58 -0.54 -12.01 16.98
N ILE A 59 -1.48 -11.17 16.54
CA ILE A 59 -2.43 -11.53 15.48
C ILE A 59 -1.67 -11.88 14.18
N ALA A 60 -0.75 -11.03 13.74
CA ALA A 60 -0.02 -11.24 12.50
C ALA A 60 0.78 -12.55 12.52
N GLN A 61 1.42 -12.88 13.66
CA GLN A 61 2.11 -14.15 13.86
C GLN A 61 1.18 -15.35 13.74
N SER A 62 -0.05 -15.26 14.27
CA SER A 62 -1.03 -16.33 14.17
C SER A 62 -1.48 -16.62 12.73
N TYR A 63 -1.30 -15.66 11.82
CA TYR A 63 -1.55 -15.79 10.39
C TYR A 63 -0.31 -16.10 9.55
N GLY A 64 0.86 -16.29 10.17
CA GLY A 64 2.08 -16.77 9.51
C GLY A 64 3.10 -15.71 9.15
N ALA A 65 2.94 -14.46 9.60
CA ALA A 65 3.99 -13.44 9.44
C ALA A 65 5.06 -13.58 10.55
N GLU A 66 6.30 -13.26 10.21
CA GLU A 66 7.35 -13.04 11.20
C GLU A 66 7.25 -11.61 11.75
N VAL A 67 7.42 -11.46 13.06
CA VAL A 67 7.45 -10.17 13.76
C VAL A 67 8.77 -10.07 14.53
N PRO A 68 9.86 -9.72 13.84
CA PRO A 68 11.19 -9.75 14.45
C PRO A 68 11.48 -8.54 15.35
N PHE A 69 10.62 -7.53 15.34
CA PHE A 69 10.74 -6.30 16.13
C PHE A 69 9.36 -5.71 16.41
N LEU A 70 9.27 -4.91 17.47
CA LEU A 70 8.20 -3.94 17.64
C LEU A 70 8.69 -2.61 17.02
N ARG A 71 7.90 -2.03 16.10
CA ARG A 71 8.29 -0.80 15.41
C ARG A 71 8.36 0.36 16.40
N PRO A 72 9.47 1.11 16.45
CA PRO A 72 9.59 2.31 17.27
C PRO A 72 8.48 3.32 16.97
N ILE A 73 7.98 3.99 18.01
CA ILE A 73 6.83 4.91 17.92
C ILE A 73 7.11 6.08 16.97
N GLU A 74 8.35 6.53 16.86
CA GLU A 74 8.77 7.58 15.92
C GLU A 74 8.51 7.24 14.46
N PHE A 75 8.45 5.93 14.11
CA PHE A 75 8.11 5.46 12.76
C PHE A 75 6.63 5.04 12.63
N ALA A 76 5.81 5.34 13.64
CA ALA A 76 4.38 5.02 13.67
C ALA A 76 3.48 6.25 13.82
N THR A 77 4.04 7.47 13.76
CA THR A 77 3.30 8.73 13.85
C THR A 77 2.52 9.02 12.58
N ASP A 78 1.65 10.03 12.61
CA ASP A 78 0.92 10.49 11.42
C ASP A 78 1.83 11.14 10.39
N ASP A 79 2.94 11.73 10.83
CA ASP A 79 3.93 12.41 9.99
C ASP A 79 4.98 11.43 9.44
N SER A 80 5.01 10.18 9.96
CA SER A 80 5.93 9.16 9.47
C SER A 80 5.60 8.80 8.03
N VAL A 81 6.58 8.94 7.15
CA VAL A 81 6.43 8.55 5.75
C VAL A 81 6.63 7.04 5.58
N ARG A 82 6.02 6.48 4.55
CA ARG A 82 6.14 5.05 4.23
C ARG A 82 7.60 4.59 4.12
N ALA A 83 8.47 5.44 3.59
CA ALA A 83 9.89 5.18 3.44
C ALA A 83 10.56 4.84 4.78
N ASP A 84 10.21 5.51 5.88
CA ASP A 84 10.79 5.25 7.21
C ASP A 84 10.46 3.84 7.69
N THR A 85 9.22 3.40 7.49
CA THR A 85 8.80 2.03 7.83
C THR A 85 9.57 0.98 7.01
N ILE A 86 9.76 1.23 5.72
CA ILE A 86 10.50 0.34 4.82
C ILE A 86 11.97 0.29 5.23
N LEU A 87 12.61 1.45 5.41
CA LEU A 87 14.02 1.54 5.78
C LEU A 87 14.29 0.90 7.14
N HIS A 88 13.41 1.13 8.14
CA HIS A 88 13.53 0.47 9.44
C HIS A 88 13.51 -1.06 9.30
N ALA A 89 12.54 -1.61 8.57
CA ALA A 89 12.44 -3.06 8.37
C ALA A 89 13.64 -3.63 7.61
N LEU A 90 14.07 -2.97 6.53
CA LEU A 90 15.23 -3.40 5.74
C LEU A 90 16.53 -3.36 6.53
N ASN A 91 16.77 -2.28 7.30
CA ASN A 91 17.94 -2.16 8.16
C ASN A 91 17.98 -3.27 9.22
N TYR A 92 16.82 -3.57 9.82
CA TYR A 92 16.72 -4.65 10.79
C TYR A 92 17.02 -6.01 10.15
N VAL A 93 16.42 -6.31 9.02
CA VAL A 93 16.63 -7.56 8.27
C VAL A 93 18.11 -7.70 7.88
N HIS A 94 18.69 -6.63 7.32
CA HIS A 94 20.08 -6.64 6.90
C HIS A 94 21.06 -6.88 8.07
N ALA A 95 20.77 -6.32 9.25
CA ALA A 95 21.62 -6.44 10.43
C ALA A 95 21.47 -7.79 11.15
N ASN A 96 20.28 -8.38 11.16
CA ASN A 96 19.95 -9.50 12.04
C ASN A 96 19.68 -10.81 11.31
N PHE A 97 19.35 -10.79 10.01
CA PHE A 97 19.09 -11.99 9.25
C PHE A 97 20.34 -12.41 8.48
N LYS A 98 20.60 -13.72 8.46
CA LYS A 98 21.65 -14.32 7.60
C LYS A 98 21.23 -14.31 6.13
N GLU A 99 19.93 -14.26 5.89
CA GLU A 99 19.32 -14.30 4.57
C GLU A 99 19.33 -12.91 3.94
N LYS A 100 19.62 -12.87 2.65
CA LYS A 100 19.50 -11.66 1.84
C LYS A 100 18.27 -11.75 0.94
N PHE A 101 17.58 -10.64 0.80
CA PHE A 101 16.46 -10.48 -0.12
C PHE A 101 16.85 -9.52 -1.24
N ASP A 102 16.46 -9.84 -2.46
CA ASP A 102 16.75 -9.06 -3.65
C ASP A 102 15.61 -8.09 -3.97
N ILE A 103 14.42 -8.40 -3.50
CA ILE A 103 13.17 -7.68 -3.80
C ILE A 103 12.36 -7.53 -2.51
N LEU A 104 11.81 -6.35 -2.32
CA LEU A 104 10.80 -6.08 -1.31
C LEU A 104 9.46 -5.79 -1.98
N ILE A 105 8.41 -6.49 -1.55
CA ILE A 105 7.03 -6.14 -1.87
C ILE A 105 6.34 -5.58 -0.63
N PHE A 106 5.75 -4.40 -0.78
CA PHE A 106 5.04 -3.69 0.29
C PHE A 106 3.53 -3.88 0.08
N LEU A 107 2.84 -4.45 1.07
CA LEU A 107 1.43 -4.80 1.00
C LEU A 107 0.64 -4.11 2.11
N GLU A 108 -0.29 -3.24 1.77
CA GLU A 108 -1.08 -2.52 2.77
C GLU A 108 -2.34 -3.30 3.21
N PRO A 109 -2.65 -3.34 4.52
CA PRO A 109 -3.87 -3.96 5.03
C PRO A 109 -5.16 -3.32 4.50
N THR A 110 -5.08 -2.07 4.03
CA THR A 110 -6.25 -1.32 3.53
C THR A 110 -6.79 -1.80 2.19
N SER A 111 -6.13 -2.79 1.59
CA SER A 111 -6.54 -3.43 0.33
C SER A 111 -6.84 -4.92 0.52
N PRO A 112 -7.91 -5.25 1.26
CA PRO A 112 -8.22 -6.65 1.62
C PRO A 112 -8.65 -7.52 0.45
N LEU A 113 -8.89 -6.94 -0.73
CA LEU A 113 -9.25 -7.70 -1.93
C LEU A 113 -8.04 -8.13 -2.75
N THR A 114 -6.85 -7.60 -2.45
CA THR A 114 -5.59 -8.07 -3.05
C THR A 114 -5.36 -9.53 -2.69
N ASN A 115 -5.18 -10.38 -3.68
CA ASN A 115 -5.00 -11.81 -3.51
C ASN A 115 -3.64 -12.28 -4.04
N GLU A 116 -3.35 -13.57 -3.88
CA GLU A 116 -2.09 -14.17 -4.32
C GLU A 116 -1.82 -14.02 -5.82
N ASN A 117 -2.87 -14.05 -6.66
CA ASN A 117 -2.68 -13.91 -8.10
C ASN A 117 -2.28 -12.48 -8.49
N ASP A 118 -2.80 -11.46 -7.80
CA ASP A 118 -2.41 -10.07 -8.01
C ASP A 118 -0.93 -9.88 -7.66
N ILE A 119 -0.49 -10.46 -6.54
CA ILE A 119 0.91 -10.44 -6.08
C ILE A 119 1.81 -11.15 -7.10
N ASP A 120 1.44 -12.36 -7.51
CA ASP A 120 2.22 -13.16 -8.45
C ASP A 120 2.32 -12.48 -9.81
N THR A 121 1.22 -11.92 -10.32
CA THR A 121 1.20 -11.18 -11.59
C THR A 121 2.11 -9.96 -11.55
N ALA A 122 2.09 -9.22 -10.44
CA ALA A 122 2.95 -8.05 -10.26
C ALA A 122 4.44 -8.44 -10.23
N LEU A 123 4.78 -9.51 -9.52
CA LEU A 123 6.15 -10.01 -9.45
C LEU A 123 6.62 -10.58 -10.79
N GLU A 124 5.78 -11.31 -11.51
CA GLU A 124 6.10 -11.78 -12.88
C GLU A 124 6.36 -10.62 -13.84
N PHE A 125 5.52 -9.58 -13.77
CA PHE A 125 5.74 -8.37 -14.56
C PHE A 125 7.06 -7.70 -14.21
N PHE A 126 7.34 -7.54 -12.90
CA PHE A 126 8.59 -6.96 -12.41
C PHE A 126 9.83 -7.72 -12.89
N PHE A 127 9.82 -9.05 -12.83
CA PHE A 127 10.92 -9.89 -13.30
C PHE A 127 11.13 -9.78 -14.81
N THR A 128 10.03 -9.83 -15.56
CA THR A 128 10.07 -9.86 -17.04
C THR A 128 10.55 -8.53 -17.63
N HIS A 129 10.10 -7.40 -17.05
CA HIS A 129 10.39 -6.07 -17.58
C HIS A 129 11.62 -5.42 -16.94
N LYS A 130 12.32 -6.12 -16.03
CA LYS A 130 13.54 -5.62 -15.35
C LYS A 130 13.32 -4.23 -14.74
N CYS A 131 12.17 -4.02 -14.13
CA CYS A 131 11.83 -2.76 -13.49
C CYS A 131 12.74 -2.49 -12.28
N GLN A 132 12.96 -1.21 -11.95
CA GLN A 132 13.59 -0.81 -10.69
C GLN A 132 12.54 -0.73 -9.58
N SER A 133 11.30 -0.37 -9.94
CA SER A 133 10.14 -0.37 -9.05
C SER A 133 8.87 -0.60 -9.86
N LEU A 134 7.83 -1.07 -9.18
CA LEU A 134 6.51 -1.28 -9.76
C LEU A 134 5.45 -0.86 -8.75
N VAL A 135 4.39 -0.23 -9.23
CA VAL A 135 3.26 0.23 -8.41
C VAL A 135 1.95 -0.15 -9.07
N SER A 136 0.94 -0.38 -8.25
CA SER A 136 -0.43 -0.55 -8.74
C SER A 136 -1.05 0.80 -9.07
N ILE A 137 -1.79 0.85 -10.19
CA ILE A 137 -2.55 2.01 -10.63
C ILE A 137 -3.99 1.58 -10.97
N MET A 138 -4.91 2.52 -10.88
CA MET A 138 -6.31 2.34 -11.24
C MET A 138 -6.71 3.37 -12.28
N GLU A 139 -7.31 2.92 -13.38
CA GLU A 139 -7.93 3.83 -14.35
C GLU A 139 -9.12 4.54 -13.72
N SER A 140 -9.23 5.84 -13.96
CA SER A 140 -10.35 6.65 -13.49
C SER A 140 -11.24 7.10 -14.65
N PRO A 141 -12.19 6.28 -15.07
CA PRO A 141 -13.07 6.62 -16.20
C PRO A 141 -14.09 7.72 -15.85
N THR A 142 -14.35 7.94 -14.55
CA THR A 142 -15.40 8.85 -14.09
C THR A 142 -14.92 10.16 -13.51
N HIS A 143 -13.71 10.20 -12.93
CA HIS A 143 -13.17 11.35 -12.22
C HIS A 143 -11.89 11.87 -12.87
N HIS A 144 -12.05 12.42 -14.09
CA HIS A 144 -10.91 12.98 -14.79
C HIS A 144 -10.47 14.32 -14.14
N PRO A 145 -9.16 14.54 -13.89
CA PRO A 145 -8.65 15.76 -13.26
C PRO A 145 -9.04 17.06 -13.96
N GLU A 146 -9.27 17.03 -15.27
CA GLU A 146 -9.76 18.19 -16.04
C GLU A 146 -11.09 18.74 -15.52
N TYR A 147 -11.92 17.92 -14.86
CA TYR A 147 -13.19 18.34 -14.28
C TYR A 147 -13.11 18.59 -12.78
N ALA A 148 -11.91 18.53 -12.19
CA ALA A 148 -11.73 18.86 -10.79
C ALA A 148 -11.97 20.36 -10.56
N VAL A 149 -12.59 20.69 -9.43
CA VAL A 149 -12.88 22.06 -9.02
C VAL A 149 -12.38 22.31 -7.59
N GLU A 150 -11.96 23.52 -7.33
CA GLU A 150 -11.77 24.03 -5.98
C GLU A 150 -13.08 24.64 -5.48
N LEU A 151 -13.41 24.36 -4.22
CA LEU A 151 -14.55 24.96 -3.52
C LEU A 151 -14.03 25.98 -2.50
N ASP A 152 -14.45 27.22 -2.64
CA ASP A 152 -14.31 28.20 -1.57
C ASP A 152 -15.38 27.91 -0.50
N ASN A 153 -14.93 27.44 0.66
CA ASN A 153 -15.81 27.03 1.74
C ASN A 153 -16.61 28.18 2.38
N PHE A 154 -16.14 29.42 2.23
CA PHE A 154 -16.81 30.61 2.77
C PHE A 154 -17.85 31.14 1.80
N THR A 155 -17.47 31.41 0.54
CA THR A 155 -18.36 31.98 -0.48
C THR A 155 -19.21 30.94 -1.20
N LYS A 156 -18.91 29.64 -1.03
CA LYS A 156 -19.53 28.51 -1.74
C LYS A 156 -19.37 28.58 -3.26
N LYS A 157 -18.46 29.40 -3.74
CA LYS A 157 -18.14 29.46 -5.16
C LYS A 157 -17.12 28.39 -5.53
N ILE A 158 -17.23 27.91 -6.76
CA ILE A 158 -16.31 26.93 -7.35
C ILE A 158 -15.51 27.56 -8.48
N LYS A 159 -14.30 27.08 -8.69
CA LYS A 159 -13.46 27.39 -9.86
C LYS A 159 -12.77 26.12 -10.36
N PRO A 160 -12.45 26.01 -11.65
CA PRO A 160 -11.68 24.88 -12.15
C PRO A 160 -10.34 24.75 -11.46
N PHE A 161 -9.91 23.52 -11.18
CA PHE A 161 -8.62 23.25 -10.53
C PHE A 161 -7.43 23.40 -11.50
N LEU A 162 -7.55 22.85 -12.71
CA LEU A 162 -6.49 22.84 -13.71
C LEU A 162 -6.64 23.94 -14.78
N ARG A 163 -7.80 24.58 -14.92
CA ARG A 163 -8.09 25.58 -15.93
C ARG A 163 -8.37 26.96 -15.31
N LYS A 164 -8.27 28.00 -16.11
CA LYS A 164 -8.58 29.36 -15.63
C LYS A 164 -10.07 29.60 -15.53
N ASN A 165 -10.83 29.14 -16.52
CA ASN A 165 -12.27 29.39 -16.61
C ASN A 165 -13.02 28.09 -16.89
N PHE A 166 -14.32 28.07 -16.58
CA PHE A 166 -15.19 26.94 -16.91
C PHE A 166 -15.36 26.75 -18.43
N SER A 167 -15.28 27.82 -19.21
CA SER A 167 -15.28 27.77 -20.68
C SER A 167 -14.10 27.00 -21.28
N ASP A 168 -13.03 26.84 -20.53
CA ASP A 168 -11.82 26.17 -20.99
C ASP A 168 -11.87 24.64 -20.72
N LEU A 169 -12.93 24.17 -20.06
CA LEU A 169 -13.11 22.75 -19.79
C LEU A 169 -13.43 21.97 -21.08
N PRO A 170 -12.87 20.77 -21.25
CA PRO A 170 -13.17 19.93 -22.38
C PRO A 170 -14.67 19.57 -22.43
N MET A 171 -15.32 19.88 -23.56
CA MET A 171 -16.74 19.56 -23.74
C MET A 171 -17.01 18.09 -24.04
N ASN A 172 -16.00 17.39 -24.56
CA ASN A 172 -16.10 15.98 -24.91
C ASN A 172 -15.15 15.15 -24.05
N ARG A 173 -15.72 14.40 -23.10
CA ARG A 173 -15.00 13.52 -22.22
C ARG A 173 -14.25 12.41 -22.95
N GLN A 174 -14.79 11.91 -24.05
CA GLN A 174 -14.21 10.83 -24.85
C GLN A 174 -12.94 11.28 -25.59
N ALA A 175 -12.71 12.58 -25.75
CA ALA A 175 -11.50 13.13 -26.34
C ALA A 175 -10.33 13.27 -25.35
N LEU A 176 -10.58 13.04 -24.06
CA LEU A 176 -9.55 13.08 -23.02
C LEU A 176 -8.70 11.80 -23.04
N LYS A 177 -7.40 11.96 -22.78
CA LYS A 177 -6.51 10.82 -22.60
C LYS A 177 -6.90 10.07 -21.32
N PRO A 178 -6.82 8.74 -21.28
CA PRO A 178 -7.01 7.98 -20.04
C PRO A 178 -6.10 8.50 -18.93
N VAL A 179 -6.63 8.62 -17.72
CA VAL A 179 -5.88 8.98 -16.53
C VAL A 179 -5.96 7.86 -15.52
N TYR A 180 -4.85 7.70 -14.81
CA TYR A 180 -4.70 6.66 -13.81
C TYR A 180 -4.36 7.32 -12.47
N PHE A 181 -4.98 6.81 -11.40
CA PHE A 181 -4.62 7.18 -10.04
C PHE A 181 -3.68 6.14 -9.46
N PHE A 182 -2.71 6.64 -8.74
CA PHE A 182 -1.82 5.82 -7.95
C PHE A 182 -2.60 5.14 -6.82
N VAL A 183 -2.66 3.82 -6.85
CA VAL A 183 -3.33 3.03 -5.81
C VAL A 183 -2.22 2.30 -5.06
N VAL A 184 -1.97 2.74 -3.82
CA VAL A 184 -0.88 2.18 -3.03
C VAL A 184 -1.36 0.91 -2.34
N GLU A 185 -1.65 -0.11 -3.10
CA GLU A 185 -2.02 -1.43 -2.60
C GLU A 185 -0.81 -2.37 -2.57
N LEU A 186 0.04 -2.22 -3.60
CA LEU A 186 1.18 -3.06 -3.84
C LEU A 186 2.31 -2.22 -4.44
N LEU A 187 3.47 -2.26 -3.81
CA LEU A 187 4.71 -1.65 -4.30
C LEU A 187 5.80 -2.71 -4.32
N VAL A 188 6.60 -2.75 -5.39
CA VAL A 188 7.76 -3.65 -5.52
C VAL A 188 9.01 -2.81 -5.75
N PHE A 189 10.09 -3.14 -5.05
CA PHE A 189 11.39 -2.47 -5.13
C PHE A 189 12.53 -3.48 -5.29
#